data_b85379c52d21271059927a0b03ac8cf6
#
_entry.id   b85379c52d21271059927a0b03ac8cf6
#
_cell.length_a   1.000
_cell.length_b   1.000
_cell.length_c   1.000
_cell.angle_alpha   90.00
_cell.angle_beta   90.00
_cell.angle_gamma   90.00
#
_symmetry.space_group_name_H-M   'P 1'
#
loop_
_entity.id
_entity.type
_entity.pdbx_description
1 polymer ?
#
loop_
_entity_poly.entity_id
_entity_poly.type
_entity_poly.pdbx_seq_one_letter_code
_entity_poly.pdbx_strand_id
1 'polypeptide(L)'
;MSLFVTISKLNALPLRLGQYYLNKDAFDKKTDTYGTYEVSDLNYLYGDVPSGPYDPKAAAMGGDARWHLLDVYSPTPLDVENPEKLPVIVEIHGGGYLTNNKECNRPHGMYFASKGYKVVNINYTLQPEAEFDQELREINAAFNWIGANADKYGFDLDNVFLTGDSSGGHLSLLYTAVQTRPDLQEYFKVTAPEVKIRGTAVTCPVGSFLDPDIVSTAFRNLAGRLYDTKGKMNISYQGFADETYPEVCIVTTDTDVPIHTNSEAVHKWLDFKGVRHEYKSFESQGNELRHVFNVLHPDWPESIEANQMILDFFEKHKTTPEAPAE
;
A
#
# COMPACT_ATOMS: atom_id res chain seq x y z
N MET A 1 12.83 -26.09 -6.17
CA MET A 1 12.87 -24.68 -6.62
C MET A 1 13.31 -24.67 -8.07
N SER A 2 12.56 -24.08 -9.01
CA SER A 2 12.91 -24.15 -10.43
C SER A 2 14.15 -23.25 -10.72
N LEU A 3 14.96 -23.63 -11.71
CA LEU A 3 16.13 -22.85 -12.16
C LEU A 3 15.73 -21.38 -12.49
N PHE A 4 14.52 -21.19 -13.00
CA PHE A 4 13.95 -19.88 -13.32
C PHE A 4 13.80 -18.98 -12.07
N VAL A 5 13.25 -19.50 -10.98
CA VAL A 5 13.12 -18.77 -9.71
C VAL A 5 14.51 -18.39 -9.15
N THR A 6 15.48 -19.26 -9.27
CA THR A 6 16.86 -18.99 -8.82
C THR A 6 17.52 -17.84 -9.63
N ILE A 7 17.36 -17.84 -10.96
CA ILE A 7 17.86 -16.76 -11.82
C ILE A 7 17.14 -15.44 -11.53
N SER A 8 15.84 -15.47 -11.33
CA SER A 8 15.04 -14.27 -10.99
C SER A 8 15.48 -13.66 -9.65
N LYS A 9 15.75 -14.50 -8.63
CA LYS A 9 16.28 -14.06 -7.33
C LYS A 9 17.65 -13.37 -7.47
N LEU A 10 18.56 -13.94 -8.25
CA LEU A 10 19.87 -13.36 -8.50
C LEU A 10 19.76 -11.99 -9.22
N ASN A 11 18.82 -11.85 -10.15
CA ASN A 11 18.58 -10.60 -10.86
C ASN A 11 17.92 -9.52 -9.99
N ALA A 12 17.13 -9.92 -8.98
CA ALA A 12 16.51 -9.00 -8.05
C ALA A 12 17.49 -8.42 -7.01
N LEU A 13 18.56 -9.15 -6.66
CA LEU A 13 19.48 -8.76 -5.60
C LEU A 13 20.12 -7.37 -5.79
N PRO A 14 20.64 -6.97 -6.97
CA PRO A 14 21.20 -5.63 -7.16
C PRO A 14 20.15 -4.53 -6.98
N LEU A 15 18.90 -4.77 -7.40
CA LEU A 15 17.80 -3.83 -7.23
C LEU A 15 17.42 -3.71 -5.74
N ARG A 16 17.34 -4.81 -5.02
CA ARG A 16 17.09 -4.85 -3.57
C ARG A 16 18.16 -4.09 -2.79
N LEU A 17 19.42 -4.29 -3.11
CA LEU A 17 20.51 -3.56 -2.50
C LEU A 17 20.45 -2.06 -2.81
N GLY A 18 20.20 -1.70 -4.07
CA GLY A 18 20.07 -0.30 -4.49
C GLY A 18 18.94 0.42 -3.74
N GLN A 19 17.77 -0.18 -3.70
CA GLN A 19 16.60 0.37 -2.98
C GLN A 19 16.86 0.48 -1.48
N TYR A 20 17.45 -0.53 -0.86
CA TYR A 20 17.81 -0.45 0.55
C TYR A 20 18.69 0.77 0.85
N TYR A 21 19.75 1.00 0.05
CA TYR A 21 20.63 2.15 0.28
C TYR A 21 19.97 3.48 -0.02
N LEU A 22 19.05 3.55 -1.00
CA LEU A 22 18.26 4.75 -1.27
C LEU A 22 17.31 5.11 -0.14
N ASN A 23 16.74 4.10 0.53
CA ASN A 23 15.76 4.27 1.60
C ASN A 23 16.36 4.12 3.00
N LYS A 24 17.70 4.04 3.11
CA LYS A 24 18.39 3.80 4.38
C LYS A 24 17.99 4.77 5.49
N ASP A 25 17.83 6.03 5.15
CA ASP A 25 17.43 7.06 6.11
C ASP A 25 16.00 6.85 6.64
N ALA A 26 15.09 6.29 5.84
CA ALA A 26 13.76 5.90 6.31
C ALA A 26 13.83 4.73 7.31
N PHE A 27 14.70 3.74 7.05
CA PHE A 27 14.95 2.64 8.00
C PHE A 27 15.62 3.10 9.30
N ASP A 28 16.47 4.12 9.23
CA ASP A 28 17.22 4.62 10.40
C ASP A 28 16.41 5.66 11.21
N LYS A 29 15.37 6.28 10.65
CA LYS A 29 14.49 7.26 11.30
C LYS A 29 13.49 6.62 12.28
N LYS A 30 13.97 5.83 13.23
CA LYS A 30 13.11 5.13 14.21
C LYS A 30 12.56 6.00 15.35
N THR A 31 12.87 7.29 15.42
CA THR A 31 12.72 8.07 16.67
C THR A 31 11.49 8.96 16.72
N ASP A 32 10.91 9.37 15.60
CA ASP A 32 9.70 10.18 15.64
C ASP A 32 8.45 9.30 15.59
N THR A 33 7.75 9.27 16.72
CA THR A 33 6.49 8.51 16.87
C THR A 33 5.27 9.40 16.71
N TYR A 34 5.43 10.70 16.47
CA TYR A 34 4.33 11.67 16.46
C TYR A 34 3.41 11.59 17.70
N GLY A 35 3.94 11.08 18.82
CA GLY A 35 3.17 10.85 20.05
C GLY A 35 2.19 9.66 19.97
N THR A 36 2.36 8.75 19.04
CA THR A 36 1.51 7.57 18.84
C THR A 36 2.00 6.33 19.58
N TYR A 37 1.13 5.33 19.66
CA TYR A 37 1.40 4.02 20.25
C TYR A 37 1.54 2.99 19.13
N GLU A 38 2.34 1.94 19.37
CA GLU A 38 2.65 0.90 18.39
C GLU A 38 2.56 -0.49 19.00
N VAL A 39 1.98 -1.43 18.25
CA VAL A 39 2.17 -2.88 18.45
C VAL A 39 2.71 -3.44 17.14
N SER A 40 3.92 -3.99 17.19
CA SER A 40 4.68 -4.40 16.01
C SER A 40 4.72 -5.92 15.84
N ASP A 41 5.03 -6.34 14.61
CA ASP A 41 5.36 -7.72 14.24
C ASP A 41 4.25 -8.74 14.53
N LEU A 42 2.99 -8.31 14.35
CA LEU A 42 1.82 -9.18 14.45
C LEU A 42 1.70 -10.03 13.18
N ASN A 43 1.65 -11.35 13.34
CA ASN A 43 1.46 -12.26 12.20
C ASN A 43 -0.02 -12.35 11.82
N TYR A 44 -0.35 -12.05 10.58
CA TYR A 44 -1.73 -12.03 10.10
C TYR A 44 -2.14 -13.28 9.31
N LEU A 45 -1.19 -14.14 8.93
CA LEU A 45 -1.47 -15.30 8.10
C LEU A 45 -1.18 -16.64 8.81
N TYR A 46 -0.09 -16.70 9.56
CA TYR A 46 0.35 -17.92 10.28
C TYR A 46 0.51 -17.57 11.76
N GLY A 47 -0.13 -18.32 12.65
CA GLY A 47 -0.21 -18.04 14.08
C GLY A 47 1.12 -17.88 14.83
N ASP A 48 2.23 -18.41 14.30
CA ASP A 48 3.54 -18.35 14.96
C ASP A 48 4.48 -17.38 14.24
N VAL A 49 5.00 -16.42 14.99
CA VAL A 49 6.09 -15.54 14.52
C VAL A 49 7.40 -16.35 14.53
N PRO A 50 8.20 -16.32 13.45
CA PRO A 50 9.52 -16.97 13.46
C PRO A 50 10.36 -16.53 14.65
N SER A 51 11.03 -17.47 15.31
CA SER A 51 11.88 -17.20 16.46
C SER A 51 13.11 -16.38 16.06
N GLY A 52 13.49 -15.44 16.90
CA GLY A 52 14.67 -14.56 16.71
C GLY A 52 14.32 -13.11 16.43
N PRO A 53 15.29 -12.20 16.49
CA PRO A 53 15.06 -10.79 16.20
C PRO A 53 14.69 -10.62 14.73
N TYR A 54 13.72 -9.74 14.46
CA TYR A 54 13.40 -9.30 13.11
C TYR A 54 14.55 -8.44 12.57
N ASP A 55 15.03 -8.76 11.38
CA ASP A 55 16.00 -7.96 10.64
C ASP A 55 15.32 -7.28 9.44
N PRO A 56 14.89 -6.01 9.59
CA PRO A 56 14.22 -5.26 8.51
C PRO A 56 15.08 -5.18 7.24
N LYS A 57 16.41 -5.14 7.40
CA LYS A 57 17.34 -5.10 6.27
C LYS A 57 17.33 -6.41 5.49
N ALA A 58 17.38 -7.54 6.20
CA ALA A 58 17.32 -8.84 5.57
C ALA A 58 15.97 -9.06 4.89
N ALA A 59 14.87 -8.64 5.52
CA ALA A 59 13.53 -8.69 4.94
C ALA A 59 13.42 -7.84 3.67
N ALA A 60 13.88 -6.59 3.70
CA ALA A 60 13.90 -5.70 2.54
C ALA A 60 14.72 -6.25 1.36
N MET A 61 15.69 -7.12 1.64
CA MET A 61 16.49 -7.82 0.63
C MET A 61 15.94 -9.20 0.24
N GLY A 62 14.77 -9.61 0.80
CA GLY A 62 14.16 -10.91 0.56
C GLY A 62 14.88 -12.06 1.25
N GLY A 63 15.68 -11.78 2.27
CA GLY A 63 16.42 -12.79 3.06
C GLY A 63 15.73 -13.25 4.33
N ASP A 64 14.77 -12.47 4.84
CA ASP A 64 13.93 -12.84 5.99
C ASP A 64 12.51 -13.14 5.52
N ALA A 65 12.01 -14.34 5.79
CA ALA A 65 10.70 -14.83 5.34
C ALA A 65 9.52 -14.33 6.20
N ARG A 66 9.67 -13.21 6.92
CA ARG A 66 8.60 -12.61 7.75
C ARG A 66 7.72 -11.65 6.97
N TRP A 67 7.31 -12.05 5.78
CA TRP A 67 6.47 -11.21 4.92
C TRP A 67 5.02 -11.06 5.39
N HIS A 68 4.58 -11.86 6.36
CA HIS A 68 3.20 -11.83 6.85
C HIS A 68 3.07 -11.11 8.20
N LEU A 69 3.96 -10.15 8.44
CA LEU A 69 3.90 -9.30 9.62
C LEU A 69 3.22 -7.98 9.30
N LEU A 70 2.53 -7.44 10.29
CA LEU A 70 1.97 -6.11 10.25
C LEU A 70 2.23 -5.38 11.58
N ASP A 71 2.16 -4.05 11.53
CA ASP A 71 2.17 -3.19 12.71
C ASP A 71 0.83 -2.47 12.82
N VAL A 72 0.43 -2.18 14.06
CA VAL A 72 -0.73 -1.33 14.35
C VAL A 72 -0.23 -0.08 15.06
N TYR A 73 -0.51 1.09 14.47
CA TYR A 73 -0.25 2.40 15.07
C TYR A 73 -1.57 3.04 15.52
N SER A 74 -1.53 3.79 16.63
CA SER A 74 -2.74 4.37 17.23
C SER A 74 -2.42 5.69 17.91
N PRO A 75 -3.33 6.69 17.87
CA PRO A 75 -3.20 7.90 18.68
C PRO A 75 -3.46 7.66 20.16
N THR A 76 -4.10 6.53 20.52
CA THR A 76 -4.46 6.14 21.89
C THR A 76 -3.85 4.79 22.25
N PRO A 77 -3.66 4.49 23.54
CA PRO A 77 -3.12 3.19 23.95
C PRO A 77 -3.87 2.00 23.39
N LEU A 78 -3.13 0.95 23.00
CA LEU A 78 -3.65 -0.27 22.41
C LEU A 78 -3.78 -1.45 23.40
N ASP A 79 -3.19 -1.31 24.58
CA ASP A 79 -3.12 -2.32 25.64
C ASP A 79 -4.19 -2.15 26.73
N VAL A 80 -5.34 -1.59 26.35
CA VAL A 80 -6.47 -1.32 27.25
C VAL A 80 -7.60 -2.30 26.99
N GLU A 81 -8.43 -2.59 28.01
CA GLU A 81 -9.51 -3.55 27.93
C GLU A 81 -10.60 -3.14 26.90
N ASN A 82 -10.82 -1.84 26.74
CA ASN A 82 -11.78 -1.28 25.78
C ASN A 82 -11.10 -0.16 24.99
N PRO A 83 -10.38 -0.47 23.92
CA PRO A 83 -9.69 0.54 23.12
C PRO A 83 -10.70 1.43 22.39
N GLU A 84 -10.35 2.69 22.26
CA GLU A 84 -11.14 3.65 21.50
C GLU A 84 -11.34 3.18 20.05
N LYS A 85 -12.59 3.21 19.59
CA LYS A 85 -12.96 2.80 18.23
C LYS A 85 -12.71 3.95 17.26
N LEU A 86 -11.76 3.77 16.37
CA LEU A 86 -11.30 4.78 15.40
C LEU A 86 -11.29 4.23 13.98
N PRO A 87 -11.46 5.08 12.97
CA PRO A 87 -11.33 4.69 11.57
C PRO A 87 -9.94 4.11 11.27
N VAL A 88 -9.87 3.21 10.31
CA VAL A 88 -8.68 2.43 10.00
C VAL A 88 -8.11 2.84 8.65
N ILE A 89 -6.80 3.02 8.57
CA ILE A 89 -6.05 3.09 7.31
C ILE A 89 -5.20 1.82 7.22
N VAL A 90 -5.35 1.06 6.13
CA VAL A 90 -4.45 -0.03 5.78
C VAL A 90 -3.38 0.52 4.84
N GLU A 91 -2.12 0.30 5.15
CA GLU A 91 -1.00 0.84 4.40
C GLU A 91 -0.17 -0.27 3.76
N ILE A 92 0.06 -0.17 2.43
CA ILE A 92 0.80 -1.12 1.61
C ILE A 92 2.06 -0.44 1.07
N HIS A 93 3.23 -0.94 1.49
CA HIS A 93 4.50 -0.35 1.09
C HIS A 93 4.83 -0.58 -0.40
N GLY A 94 5.57 0.38 -0.99
CA GLY A 94 6.16 0.26 -2.31
C GLY A 94 7.45 -0.58 -2.32
N GLY A 95 8.22 -0.42 -3.40
CA GLY A 95 9.51 -1.12 -3.56
C GLY A 95 9.59 -1.94 -4.84
N GLY A 96 8.78 -1.61 -5.86
CA GLY A 96 8.78 -2.29 -7.15
C GLY A 96 8.43 -3.78 -7.07
N TYR A 97 7.65 -4.17 -6.07
CA TYR A 97 7.28 -5.57 -5.73
C TYR A 97 8.47 -6.44 -5.27
N LEU A 98 9.69 -5.95 -5.29
CA LEU A 98 10.92 -6.73 -5.14
C LEU A 98 11.66 -6.45 -3.84
N THR A 99 11.36 -5.35 -3.19
CA THR A 99 12.11 -4.84 -2.04
C THR A 99 11.22 -4.04 -1.09
N ASN A 100 11.79 -3.50 -0.04
CA ASN A 100 11.15 -2.76 1.05
C ASN A 100 10.30 -3.64 1.97
N ASN A 101 9.71 -3.01 2.94
CA ASN A 101 8.88 -3.61 3.98
C ASN A 101 8.11 -2.50 4.73
N LYS A 102 7.27 -2.89 5.68
CA LYS A 102 6.46 -1.99 6.50
C LYS A 102 7.27 -0.91 7.25
N GLU A 103 8.54 -1.18 7.57
CA GLU A 103 9.39 -0.19 8.26
C GLU A 103 9.68 1.04 7.41
N CYS A 104 9.65 0.91 6.07
CA CYS A 104 9.82 2.05 5.17
C CYS A 104 8.68 3.06 5.30
N ASN A 105 7.46 2.56 5.51
CA ASN A 105 6.26 3.39 5.63
C ASN A 105 5.92 3.75 7.08
N ARG A 106 6.67 3.24 8.07
CA ARG A 106 6.43 3.48 9.49
C ARG A 106 6.26 4.97 9.86
N PRO A 107 7.12 5.90 9.41
CA PRO A 107 6.94 7.32 9.72
C PRO A 107 5.62 7.89 9.16
N HIS A 108 5.22 7.48 7.97
CA HIS A 108 3.98 7.90 7.32
C HIS A 108 2.75 7.33 8.04
N GLY A 109 2.77 6.03 8.37
CA GLY A 109 1.70 5.41 9.14
C GLY A 109 1.53 6.04 10.52
N MET A 110 2.61 6.35 11.23
CA MET A 110 2.55 7.06 12.50
C MET A 110 2.05 8.50 12.35
N TYR A 111 2.41 9.19 11.27
CA TYR A 111 1.85 10.50 10.95
C TYR A 111 0.32 10.42 10.82
N PHE A 112 -0.22 9.48 10.06
CA PHE A 112 -1.67 9.29 9.95
C PHE A 112 -2.32 8.88 11.27
N ALA A 113 -1.67 8.03 12.06
CA ALA A 113 -2.17 7.70 13.39
C ALA A 113 -2.29 8.94 14.28
N SER A 114 -1.32 9.87 14.22
CA SER A 114 -1.39 11.14 14.96
C SER A 114 -2.59 12.03 14.56
N LYS A 115 -3.23 11.74 13.43
CA LYS A 115 -4.42 12.46 12.94
C LYS A 115 -5.74 11.79 13.31
N GLY A 116 -5.73 10.79 14.20
CA GLY A 116 -6.94 10.18 14.73
C GLY A 116 -7.35 8.87 14.05
N TYR A 117 -6.46 8.21 13.35
CA TYR A 117 -6.69 6.91 12.72
C TYR A 117 -5.96 5.77 13.44
N LYS A 118 -6.49 4.57 13.40
CA LYS A 118 -5.71 3.36 13.56
C LYS A 118 -5.05 3.06 12.22
N VAL A 119 -3.76 2.79 12.20
CA VAL A 119 -3.07 2.44 10.94
C VAL A 119 -2.56 1.02 11.03
N VAL A 120 -2.90 0.20 10.04
CA VAL A 120 -2.43 -1.18 9.89
C VAL A 120 -1.45 -1.21 8.73
N ASN A 121 -0.17 -1.24 9.03
CA ASN A 121 0.92 -1.20 8.06
C ASN A 121 1.42 -2.63 7.81
N ILE A 122 1.28 -3.14 6.60
CA ILE A 122 1.45 -4.56 6.29
C ILE A 122 2.70 -4.85 5.46
N ASN A 123 3.32 -6.00 5.72
CA ASN A 123 4.21 -6.67 4.79
C ASN A 123 3.42 -7.61 3.87
N TYR A 124 4.01 -7.95 2.74
CA TYR A 124 3.54 -9.00 1.82
C TYR A 124 4.73 -9.71 1.19
N THR A 125 4.55 -10.92 0.67
CA THR A 125 5.62 -11.68 0.04
C THR A 125 6.07 -11.01 -1.26
N LEU A 126 7.37 -10.68 -1.32
CA LEU A 126 7.96 -9.99 -2.46
C LEU A 126 8.17 -10.95 -3.66
N GLN A 127 8.15 -10.37 -4.85
CA GLN A 127 8.55 -11.10 -6.06
C GLN A 127 10.09 -11.30 -6.07
N PRO A 128 10.60 -12.35 -6.64
CA PRO A 128 9.90 -13.42 -7.38
C PRO A 128 9.40 -14.59 -6.51
N GLU A 129 9.37 -14.44 -5.19
CA GLU A 129 8.87 -15.46 -4.27
C GLU A 129 7.35 -15.60 -4.33
N ALA A 130 6.63 -14.51 -4.61
CA ALA A 130 5.20 -14.46 -4.89
C ALA A 130 4.93 -13.98 -6.33
N GLU A 131 3.67 -14.03 -6.73
CA GLU A 131 3.08 -13.39 -7.90
C GLU A 131 1.92 -12.52 -7.45
N PHE A 132 1.35 -11.67 -8.31
CA PHE A 132 0.27 -10.76 -7.95
C PHE A 132 -0.94 -11.44 -7.31
N ASP A 133 -1.29 -12.63 -7.75
CA ASP A 133 -2.39 -13.41 -7.17
C ASP A 133 -2.12 -13.82 -5.71
N GLN A 134 -0.87 -14.12 -5.36
CA GLN A 134 -0.47 -14.39 -3.98
C GLN A 134 -0.42 -13.10 -3.17
N GLU A 135 0.19 -12.03 -3.68
CA GLU A 135 0.23 -10.72 -3.01
C GLU A 135 -1.20 -10.24 -2.67
N LEU A 136 -2.14 -10.34 -3.62
CA LEU A 136 -3.55 -9.98 -3.40
C LEU A 136 -4.25 -10.87 -2.36
N ARG A 137 -3.96 -12.18 -2.34
CA ARG A 137 -4.49 -13.09 -1.29
C ARG A 137 -3.94 -12.76 0.09
N GLU A 138 -2.68 -12.34 0.17
CA GLU A 138 -2.05 -11.93 1.43
C GLU A 138 -2.62 -10.59 1.93
N ILE A 139 -2.80 -9.60 1.05
CA ILE A 139 -3.52 -8.36 1.38
C ILE A 139 -4.93 -8.69 1.88
N ASN A 140 -5.64 -9.59 1.20
CA ASN A 140 -6.96 -10.04 1.63
C ASN A 140 -6.94 -10.72 3.01
N ALA A 141 -5.92 -11.51 3.30
CA ALA A 141 -5.73 -12.12 4.61
C ALA A 141 -5.51 -11.07 5.71
N ALA A 142 -4.77 -9.99 5.42
CA ALA A 142 -4.62 -8.87 6.34
C ALA A 142 -5.96 -8.16 6.62
N PHE A 143 -6.82 -7.96 5.62
CA PHE A 143 -8.18 -7.44 5.83
C PHE A 143 -9.06 -8.36 6.69
N ASN A 144 -8.97 -9.69 6.47
CA ASN A 144 -9.66 -10.67 7.33
C ASN A 144 -9.13 -10.61 8.76
N TRP A 145 -7.80 -10.44 8.94
CA TRP A 145 -7.21 -10.27 10.27
C TRP A 145 -7.71 -9.00 10.95
N ILE A 146 -7.84 -7.88 10.23
CA ILE A 146 -8.41 -6.62 10.76
C ILE A 146 -9.83 -6.88 11.26
N GLY A 147 -10.68 -7.54 10.47
CA GLY A 147 -12.04 -7.89 10.87
C GLY A 147 -12.08 -8.74 12.14
N ALA A 148 -11.24 -9.79 12.20
CA ALA A 148 -11.18 -10.70 13.34
C ALA A 148 -10.61 -10.06 14.63
N ASN A 149 -9.88 -8.96 14.53
CA ASN A 149 -9.23 -8.29 15.64
C ASN A 149 -9.81 -6.89 15.95
N ALA A 150 -10.98 -6.56 15.37
CA ALA A 150 -11.55 -5.22 15.45
C ALA A 150 -11.78 -4.75 16.90
N ASP A 151 -12.39 -5.58 17.73
CA ASP A 151 -12.66 -5.24 19.13
C ASP A 151 -11.37 -5.12 19.95
N LYS A 152 -10.39 -5.97 19.67
CA LYS A 152 -9.11 -5.98 20.38
C LYS A 152 -8.31 -4.68 20.19
N TYR A 153 -8.31 -4.13 18.98
CA TYR A 153 -7.52 -2.95 18.62
C TYR A 153 -8.35 -1.67 18.47
N GLY A 154 -9.67 -1.76 18.62
CA GLY A 154 -10.57 -0.62 18.44
C GLY A 154 -10.65 -0.19 16.97
N PHE A 155 -10.79 -1.12 16.03
CA PHE A 155 -10.98 -0.81 14.62
C PHE A 155 -12.45 -0.50 14.32
N ASP A 156 -12.71 0.65 13.73
CA ASP A 156 -14.01 0.98 13.16
C ASP A 156 -14.13 0.38 11.75
N LEU A 157 -14.77 -0.79 11.66
CA LEU A 157 -14.91 -1.52 10.39
C LEU A 157 -15.86 -0.86 9.39
N ASP A 158 -16.66 0.12 9.82
CA ASP A 158 -17.50 0.92 8.92
C ASP A 158 -16.68 2.01 8.20
N ASN A 159 -15.48 2.31 8.69
CA ASN A 159 -14.60 3.35 8.18
C ASN A 159 -13.18 2.82 7.96
N VAL A 160 -13.02 1.94 6.98
CA VAL A 160 -11.71 1.37 6.59
C VAL A 160 -11.28 1.96 5.26
N PHE A 161 -10.06 2.49 5.22
CA PHE A 161 -9.44 3.13 4.08
C PHE A 161 -8.17 2.38 3.69
N LEU A 162 -7.75 2.54 2.43
CA LEU A 162 -6.55 1.91 1.90
C LEU A 162 -5.60 2.97 1.36
N THR A 163 -4.32 2.84 1.67
CA THR A 163 -3.26 3.67 1.09
C THR A 163 -2.07 2.82 0.68
N GLY A 164 -1.25 3.38 -0.19
CA GLY A 164 0.00 2.76 -0.60
C GLY A 164 0.77 3.66 -1.55
N ASP A 165 2.04 3.37 -1.69
CA ASP A 165 2.96 4.13 -2.50
C ASP A 165 3.58 3.29 -3.62
N SER A 166 3.89 3.88 -4.78
CA SER A 166 4.60 3.22 -5.87
C SER A 166 3.93 1.89 -6.29
N SER A 167 4.63 0.77 -6.19
CA SER A 167 4.07 -0.58 -6.40
C SER A 167 3.02 -0.95 -5.35
N GLY A 168 3.14 -0.50 -4.11
CA GLY A 168 2.10 -0.62 -3.08
C GLY A 168 0.85 0.20 -3.43
N GLY A 169 1.03 1.37 -4.05
CA GLY A 169 -0.05 2.16 -4.64
C GLY A 169 -0.77 1.42 -5.75
N HIS A 170 -0.03 0.74 -6.64
CA HIS A 170 -0.62 -0.13 -7.65
C HIS A 170 -1.40 -1.30 -7.03
N LEU A 171 -0.82 -2.01 -6.06
CA LEU A 171 -1.50 -3.10 -5.34
C LEU A 171 -2.78 -2.60 -4.65
N SER A 172 -2.75 -1.39 -4.08
CA SER A 172 -3.91 -0.76 -3.46
C SER A 172 -5.02 -0.49 -4.48
N LEU A 173 -4.69 0.09 -5.64
CA LEU A 173 -5.64 0.31 -6.73
C LEU A 173 -6.22 -1.00 -7.26
N LEU A 174 -5.38 -1.99 -7.52
CA LEU A 174 -5.82 -3.30 -8.02
C LEU A 174 -6.70 -4.03 -6.99
N TYR A 175 -6.33 -4.01 -5.71
CA TYR A 175 -7.11 -4.65 -4.66
C TYR A 175 -8.47 -3.96 -4.45
N THR A 176 -8.54 -2.64 -4.62
CA THR A 176 -9.81 -1.89 -4.64
C THR A 176 -10.75 -2.42 -5.73
N ALA A 177 -10.23 -2.68 -6.94
CA ALA A 177 -11.02 -3.31 -7.99
C ALA A 177 -11.42 -4.75 -7.62
N VAL A 178 -10.51 -5.55 -7.08
CA VAL A 178 -10.78 -6.94 -6.69
C VAL A 178 -11.90 -6.99 -5.65
N GLN A 179 -12.00 -6.05 -4.72
CA GLN A 179 -13.11 -6.03 -3.74
C GLN A 179 -14.49 -5.88 -4.38
N THR A 180 -14.59 -5.25 -5.53
CA THR A 180 -15.88 -4.91 -6.18
C THR A 180 -16.18 -5.73 -7.42
N ARG A 181 -15.19 -6.43 -8.01
CA ARG A 181 -15.30 -7.13 -9.29
C ARG A 181 -15.19 -8.65 -9.15
N PRO A 182 -16.30 -9.40 -9.32
CA PRO A 182 -16.32 -10.87 -9.20
C PRO A 182 -15.40 -11.59 -10.20
N ASP A 183 -15.22 -11.04 -11.41
CA ASP A 183 -14.34 -11.60 -12.43
C ASP A 183 -12.86 -11.55 -12.03
N LEU A 184 -12.44 -10.46 -11.36
CA LEU A 184 -11.11 -10.34 -10.80
C LEU A 184 -10.93 -11.23 -9.55
N GLN A 185 -11.96 -11.35 -8.72
CA GLN A 185 -11.97 -12.27 -7.58
C GLN A 185 -11.75 -13.73 -8.01
N GLU A 186 -12.47 -14.15 -9.06
CA GLU A 186 -12.29 -15.48 -9.64
C GLU A 186 -10.88 -15.65 -10.22
N TYR A 187 -10.41 -14.66 -10.98
CA TYR A 187 -9.10 -14.71 -11.63
C TYR A 187 -7.95 -14.83 -10.63
N PHE A 188 -7.95 -13.99 -9.58
CA PHE A 188 -6.90 -13.97 -8.55
C PHE A 188 -7.16 -14.95 -7.40
N LYS A 189 -8.28 -15.66 -7.40
CA LYS A 189 -8.71 -16.59 -6.35
C LYS A 189 -8.78 -15.91 -4.97
N VAL A 190 -9.35 -14.71 -4.95
CA VAL A 190 -9.58 -13.90 -3.76
C VAL A 190 -11.06 -13.92 -3.44
N THR A 191 -11.40 -14.28 -2.20
CA THR A 191 -12.78 -14.08 -1.69
C THR A 191 -12.84 -12.73 -1.01
N ALA A 192 -13.71 -11.83 -1.49
CA ALA A 192 -13.83 -10.49 -0.91
C ALA A 192 -14.09 -10.59 0.60
N PRO A 193 -13.34 -9.83 1.44
CA PRO A 193 -13.55 -9.83 2.88
C PRO A 193 -14.87 -9.13 3.24
N GLU A 194 -15.35 -9.37 4.46
CA GLU A 194 -16.50 -8.62 5.00
C GLU A 194 -16.16 -7.14 5.19
N VAL A 195 -14.93 -6.86 5.57
CA VAL A 195 -14.40 -5.50 5.72
C VAL A 195 -14.33 -4.79 4.37
N LYS A 196 -15.03 -3.67 4.23
CA LYS A 196 -15.12 -2.90 2.98
C LYS A 196 -14.24 -1.67 2.99
N ILE A 197 -13.51 -1.44 1.90
CA ILE A 197 -12.78 -0.20 1.67
C ILE A 197 -13.78 0.91 1.34
N ARG A 198 -13.71 2.03 2.07
CA ARG A 198 -14.52 3.24 1.84
C ARG A 198 -13.87 4.22 0.89
N GLY A 199 -12.56 4.24 0.84
CA GLY A 199 -11.79 5.08 -0.05
C GLY A 199 -10.35 4.59 -0.16
N THR A 200 -9.75 4.78 -1.33
CA THR A 200 -8.36 4.44 -1.60
C THR A 200 -7.61 5.69 -2.04
N ALA A 201 -6.51 5.99 -1.37
CA ALA A 201 -5.62 7.09 -1.73
C ALA A 201 -4.21 6.56 -1.96
N VAL A 202 -3.55 6.98 -3.04
CA VAL A 202 -2.25 6.44 -3.42
C VAL A 202 -1.24 7.51 -3.77
N THR A 203 0.02 7.23 -3.49
CA THR A 203 1.14 8.12 -3.80
C THR A 203 2.01 7.53 -4.91
N CYS A 204 2.24 8.32 -5.97
CA CYS A 204 3.13 7.96 -7.09
C CYS A 204 2.90 6.52 -7.60
N PRO A 205 1.66 6.10 -7.87
CA PRO A 205 1.37 4.70 -8.19
C PRO A 205 1.97 4.29 -9.54
N VAL A 206 2.47 3.06 -9.62
CA VAL A 206 2.65 2.38 -10.91
C VAL A 206 1.27 2.04 -11.47
N GLY A 207 1.08 2.13 -12.78
CA GLY A 207 -0.26 2.03 -13.35
C GLY A 207 -0.46 0.88 -14.35
N SER A 208 0.54 0.56 -15.17
CA SER A 208 0.34 -0.33 -16.31
C SER A 208 1.53 -1.25 -16.58
N PHE A 209 1.20 -2.45 -17.02
CA PHE A 209 2.15 -3.43 -17.57
C PHE A 209 2.01 -3.58 -19.10
N LEU A 210 1.15 -2.78 -19.70
CA LEU A 210 0.88 -2.75 -21.14
C LEU A 210 1.65 -1.65 -21.85
N ASP A 211 1.92 -0.54 -21.16
CA ASP A 211 2.55 0.64 -21.73
C ASP A 211 4.01 0.37 -22.13
N PRO A 212 4.47 0.98 -23.23
CA PRO A 212 5.83 0.75 -23.74
C PRO A 212 6.92 1.58 -23.07
N ASP A 213 6.60 2.37 -22.04
CA ASP A 213 7.59 3.21 -21.35
C ASP A 213 8.67 2.38 -20.63
N ILE A 214 9.75 3.05 -20.19
CA ILE A 214 10.92 2.39 -19.58
C ILE A 214 10.53 1.67 -18.29
N VAL A 215 9.69 2.28 -17.46
CA VAL A 215 9.30 1.71 -16.16
C VAL A 215 8.41 0.51 -16.37
N SER A 216 7.36 0.63 -17.19
CA SER A 216 6.47 -0.48 -17.53
C SER A 216 7.22 -1.62 -18.21
N THR A 217 8.24 -1.30 -19.03
CA THR A 217 9.11 -2.31 -19.64
C THR A 217 9.97 -3.02 -18.60
N ALA A 218 10.56 -2.29 -17.65
CA ALA A 218 11.34 -2.88 -16.56
C ALA A 218 10.47 -3.78 -15.67
N PHE A 219 9.32 -3.29 -15.21
CA PHE A 219 8.39 -4.06 -14.38
C PHE A 219 7.77 -5.23 -15.14
N ARG A 220 7.45 -5.08 -16.42
CA ARG A 220 6.99 -6.17 -17.28
C ARG A 220 8.02 -7.29 -17.39
N ASN A 221 9.31 -6.96 -17.39
CA ASN A 221 10.38 -7.95 -17.45
C ASN A 221 10.66 -8.61 -16.09
N LEU A 222 10.38 -7.94 -14.99
CA LEU A 222 10.64 -8.41 -13.63
C LEU A 222 9.40 -9.05 -12.99
N ALA A 223 8.28 -8.34 -13.02
CA ALA A 223 7.05 -8.70 -12.34
C ALA A 223 5.96 -9.26 -13.29
N GLY A 224 5.83 -8.70 -14.48
CA GLY A 224 4.83 -9.13 -15.47
C GLY A 224 5.21 -10.32 -16.33
N ARG A 225 6.35 -10.95 -16.07
CA ARG A 225 6.90 -12.03 -16.92
C ARG A 225 6.07 -13.31 -16.88
N LEU A 226 5.38 -13.54 -15.78
CA LEU A 226 4.60 -14.75 -15.53
C LEU A 226 3.16 -14.65 -16.05
N TYR A 227 2.74 -13.46 -16.48
CA TYR A 227 1.39 -13.22 -16.98
C TYR A 227 1.34 -13.18 -18.50
N ASP A 228 0.35 -13.87 -19.06
CA ASP A 228 -0.03 -13.74 -20.47
C ASP A 228 -0.69 -12.36 -20.72
N THR A 229 -1.17 -12.12 -21.96
CA THR A 229 -1.81 -10.84 -22.31
C THR A 229 -3.04 -10.55 -21.46
N LYS A 230 -3.87 -11.57 -21.14
CA LYS A 230 -5.04 -11.41 -20.27
C LYS A 230 -4.62 -11.07 -18.84
N GLY A 231 -3.61 -11.75 -18.32
CA GLY A 231 -3.07 -11.49 -16.99
C GLY A 231 -2.50 -10.08 -16.87
N LYS A 232 -1.73 -9.62 -17.86
CA LYS A 232 -1.20 -8.25 -17.92
C LYS A 232 -2.31 -7.21 -18.00
N MET A 233 -3.40 -7.48 -18.71
CA MET A 233 -4.57 -6.62 -18.72
C MET A 233 -5.21 -6.54 -17.33
N ASN A 234 -5.40 -7.66 -16.64
CA ASN A 234 -6.04 -7.71 -15.34
C ASN A 234 -5.24 -6.99 -14.25
N ILE A 235 -3.92 -6.93 -14.36
CA ILE A 235 -3.05 -6.19 -13.43
C ILE A 235 -2.75 -4.76 -13.87
N SER A 236 -3.28 -4.28 -14.98
CA SER A 236 -3.10 -2.91 -15.48
C SER A 236 -4.38 -2.10 -15.32
N TYR A 237 -4.26 -0.79 -15.06
CA TYR A 237 -5.43 0.08 -14.87
C TYR A 237 -6.42 0.01 -16.04
N GLN A 238 -5.93 -0.23 -17.26
CA GLN A 238 -6.78 -0.38 -18.45
C GLN A 238 -7.74 -1.57 -18.35
N GLY A 239 -7.43 -2.56 -17.54
CA GLY A 239 -8.26 -3.74 -17.35
C GLY A 239 -9.02 -3.77 -16.04
N PHE A 240 -8.46 -3.26 -14.95
CA PHE A 240 -9.13 -3.31 -13.66
C PHE A 240 -9.97 -2.06 -13.34
N ALA A 241 -9.67 -0.89 -13.90
CA ALA A 241 -10.40 0.34 -13.64
C ALA A 241 -11.36 0.65 -14.81
N ASP A 242 -12.58 0.17 -14.72
CA ASP A 242 -13.69 0.48 -15.62
C ASP A 242 -14.58 1.62 -15.06
N GLU A 243 -15.68 1.91 -15.72
CA GLU A 243 -16.63 2.97 -15.33
C GLU A 243 -17.34 2.73 -13.98
N THR A 244 -17.21 1.55 -13.40
CA THR A 244 -17.75 1.20 -12.07
C THR A 244 -16.70 1.30 -10.95
N TYR A 245 -15.47 1.68 -11.32
CA TYR A 245 -14.36 1.75 -10.37
C TYR A 245 -14.65 2.79 -9.26
N PRO A 246 -14.36 2.46 -7.98
CA PRO A 246 -14.59 3.38 -6.87
C PRO A 246 -13.81 4.67 -6.99
N GLU A 247 -14.31 5.74 -6.36
CA GLU A 247 -13.57 7.02 -6.26
C GLU A 247 -12.25 6.83 -5.52
N VAL A 248 -11.17 7.43 -6.07
CA VAL A 248 -9.81 7.34 -5.52
C VAL A 248 -9.13 8.70 -5.48
N CYS A 249 -8.12 8.83 -4.62
CA CYS A 249 -7.24 10.00 -4.56
C CYS A 249 -5.83 9.62 -5.02
N ILE A 250 -5.23 10.41 -5.90
CA ILE A 250 -3.89 10.17 -6.44
C ILE A 250 -3.01 11.39 -6.19
N VAL A 251 -1.95 11.18 -5.45
CA VAL A 251 -0.89 12.17 -5.19
C VAL A 251 0.36 11.78 -5.98
N THR A 252 0.99 12.75 -6.65
CA THR A 252 2.26 12.56 -7.34
C THR A 252 3.08 13.86 -7.33
N THR A 253 4.24 13.86 -7.94
CA THR A 253 5.05 15.05 -8.22
C THR A 253 5.62 14.97 -9.64
N ASP A 254 5.73 16.10 -10.31
CA ASP A 254 6.27 16.21 -11.67
C ASP A 254 7.76 15.85 -11.77
N THR A 255 8.47 15.93 -10.64
CA THR A 255 9.89 15.55 -10.51
C THR A 255 10.12 14.06 -10.29
N ASP A 256 9.06 13.26 -10.14
CA ASP A 256 9.12 11.80 -10.00
C ASP A 256 9.33 11.11 -11.35
N VAL A 257 10.46 11.36 -11.97
CA VAL A 257 10.82 10.73 -13.25
C VAL A 257 11.53 9.39 -12.97
N PRO A 258 11.06 8.27 -13.55
CA PRO A 258 10.08 8.12 -14.64
C PRO A 258 8.65 7.72 -14.21
N ILE A 259 8.32 7.63 -12.90
CA ILE A 259 7.01 7.13 -12.43
C ILE A 259 5.87 8.14 -12.65
N HIS A 260 6.15 9.43 -12.69
CA HIS A 260 5.14 10.47 -12.90
C HIS A 260 4.21 10.18 -14.08
N THR A 261 4.76 9.74 -15.21
CA THR A 261 3.99 9.40 -16.41
C THR A 261 2.99 8.27 -16.17
N ASN A 262 3.29 7.33 -15.27
CA ASN A 262 2.38 6.26 -14.87
C ASN A 262 1.22 6.80 -14.04
N SER A 263 1.50 7.64 -13.04
CA SER A 263 0.47 8.27 -12.20
C SER A 263 -0.46 9.15 -13.04
N GLU A 264 0.10 9.93 -13.97
CA GLU A 264 -0.65 10.76 -14.91
C GLU A 264 -1.49 9.92 -15.88
N ALA A 265 -0.99 8.77 -16.32
CA ALA A 265 -1.73 7.86 -17.19
C ALA A 265 -2.93 7.22 -16.48
N VAL A 266 -2.81 6.87 -15.19
CA VAL A 266 -3.95 6.43 -14.37
C VAL A 266 -4.99 7.53 -14.28
N HIS A 267 -4.60 8.76 -13.94
CA HIS A 267 -5.50 9.92 -13.89
C HIS A 267 -6.26 10.11 -15.21
N LYS A 268 -5.56 10.20 -16.34
CA LYS A 268 -6.18 10.37 -17.68
C LYS A 268 -7.13 9.23 -18.05
N TRP A 269 -6.83 8.01 -17.63
CA TRP A 269 -7.71 6.86 -17.88
C TRP A 269 -8.99 6.96 -17.06
N LEU A 270 -8.90 7.33 -15.79
CA LEU A 270 -10.07 7.53 -14.94
C LEU A 270 -10.97 8.65 -15.47
N ASP A 271 -10.38 9.76 -15.95
CA ASP A 271 -11.11 10.81 -16.67
C ASP A 271 -11.83 10.27 -17.91
N PHE A 272 -11.11 9.51 -18.74
CA PHE A 272 -11.68 8.91 -19.96
C PHE A 272 -12.85 7.95 -19.64
N LYS A 273 -12.77 7.24 -18.52
CA LYS A 273 -13.83 6.33 -18.05
C LYS A 273 -14.96 7.04 -17.30
N GLY A 274 -14.82 8.32 -17.01
CA GLY A 274 -15.80 9.09 -16.24
C GLY A 274 -15.83 8.71 -14.75
N VAL A 275 -14.77 8.10 -14.24
CA VAL A 275 -14.62 7.75 -12.83
C VAL A 275 -14.24 9.00 -12.03
N ARG A 276 -15.00 9.31 -10.98
CA ARG A 276 -14.66 10.40 -10.08
C ARG A 276 -13.37 10.08 -9.33
N HIS A 277 -12.47 11.04 -9.26
CA HIS A 277 -11.22 10.90 -8.52
C HIS A 277 -10.63 12.27 -8.20
N GLU A 278 -9.77 12.31 -7.22
CA GLU A 278 -8.95 13.47 -6.89
C GLU A 278 -7.52 13.22 -7.38
N TYR A 279 -6.92 14.20 -8.03
CA TYR A 279 -5.55 14.10 -8.55
C TYR A 279 -4.79 15.39 -8.29
N LYS A 280 -3.58 15.27 -7.76
CA LYS A 280 -2.68 16.42 -7.65
C LYS A 280 -1.23 16.00 -7.87
N SER A 281 -0.57 16.71 -8.80
CA SER A 281 0.88 16.72 -8.94
C SER A 281 1.44 17.89 -8.14
N PHE A 282 2.33 17.60 -7.19
CA PHE A 282 2.94 18.58 -6.31
C PHE A 282 4.21 19.14 -6.92
N GLU A 283 4.38 20.46 -6.80
CA GLU A 283 5.59 21.18 -7.16
C GLU A 283 6.41 21.49 -5.89
N SER A 284 7.73 21.57 -6.04
CA SER A 284 8.64 21.91 -4.94
C SER A 284 8.36 23.33 -4.41
N GLN A 285 8.27 23.45 -3.09
CA GLN A 285 8.24 24.73 -2.37
C GLN A 285 9.57 25.01 -1.62
N GLY A 286 10.60 24.23 -1.91
CA GLY A 286 11.92 24.37 -1.29
C GLY A 286 12.64 23.03 -1.08
N ASN A 287 11.90 21.93 -1.02
CA ASN A 287 12.45 20.58 -0.95
C ASN A 287 12.52 19.97 -2.35
N GLU A 288 13.54 19.16 -2.61
CA GLU A 288 13.62 18.37 -3.85
C GLU A 288 12.63 17.20 -3.74
N LEU A 289 11.42 17.39 -4.25
CA LEU A 289 10.41 16.33 -4.26
C LEU A 289 10.89 15.20 -5.16
N ARG A 290 10.92 13.99 -4.61
CA ARG A 290 11.28 12.77 -5.32
C ARG A 290 10.16 11.77 -5.23
N HIS A 291 10.36 10.63 -5.84
CA HIS A 291 9.44 9.49 -5.74
C HIS A 291 9.01 9.24 -4.29
N VAL A 292 7.69 9.19 -4.07
CA VAL A 292 7.03 8.95 -2.77
C VAL A 292 7.44 9.92 -1.65
N PHE A 293 7.64 11.19 -1.99
CA PHE A 293 8.16 12.23 -1.09
C PHE A 293 7.38 12.36 0.23
N ASN A 294 6.05 12.30 0.18
CA ASN A 294 5.18 12.45 1.35
C ASN A 294 5.17 11.21 2.28
N VAL A 295 5.60 10.06 1.78
CA VAL A 295 5.79 8.84 2.58
C VAL A 295 7.15 8.88 3.28
N LEU A 296 8.21 9.23 2.56
CA LEU A 296 9.58 9.24 3.10
C LEU A 296 9.84 10.43 4.04
N HIS A 297 9.17 11.56 3.79
CA HIS A 297 9.38 12.81 4.50
C HIS A 297 8.02 13.44 4.90
N PRO A 298 7.22 12.80 5.77
CA PRO A 298 5.86 13.25 6.08
C PRO A 298 5.80 14.63 6.78
N ASP A 299 6.94 15.13 7.27
CA ASP A 299 7.13 16.41 7.95
C ASP A 299 7.45 17.59 7.01
N TRP A 300 7.72 17.35 5.72
CA TRP A 300 7.94 18.45 4.77
C TRP A 300 6.64 19.24 4.51
N PRO A 301 6.71 20.55 4.24
CA PRO A 301 5.51 21.35 3.95
C PRO A 301 4.65 20.76 2.84
N GLU A 302 5.27 20.35 1.72
CA GLU A 302 4.60 19.74 0.58
C GLU A 302 3.97 18.39 0.95
N SER A 303 4.64 17.63 1.81
CA SER A 303 4.15 16.34 2.29
C SER A 303 2.97 16.50 3.25
N ILE A 304 3.00 17.50 4.12
CA ILE A 304 1.89 17.83 5.01
C ILE A 304 0.66 18.19 4.17
N GLU A 305 0.82 18.99 3.10
CA GLU A 305 -0.27 19.34 2.19
C GLU A 305 -0.80 18.10 1.45
N ALA A 306 0.09 17.25 0.92
CA ALA A 306 -0.27 16.02 0.22
C ALA A 306 -1.00 15.03 1.14
N ASN A 307 -0.49 14.84 2.35
CA ASN A 307 -1.11 13.95 3.34
C ASN A 307 -2.43 14.54 3.87
N GLN A 308 -2.57 15.86 3.95
CA GLN A 308 -3.84 16.49 4.28
C GLN A 308 -4.89 16.25 3.18
N MET A 309 -4.52 16.34 1.90
CA MET A 309 -5.42 15.98 0.80
C MET A 309 -5.92 14.53 0.90
N ILE A 310 -5.05 13.59 1.25
CA ILE A 310 -5.42 12.19 1.49
C ILE A 310 -6.39 12.07 2.66
N LEU A 311 -6.13 12.77 3.77
CA LEU A 311 -7.00 12.77 4.95
C LEU A 311 -8.37 13.40 4.65
N ASP A 312 -8.41 14.51 3.93
CA ASP A 312 -9.65 15.18 3.51
C ASP A 312 -10.50 14.26 2.61
N PHE A 313 -9.84 13.53 1.72
CA PHE A 313 -10.49 12.50 0.90
C PHE A 313 -11.09 11.40 1.78
N PHE A 314 -10.37 10.90 2.78
CA PHE A 314 -10.90 9.90 3.70
C PHE A 314 -12.06 10.43 4.55
N GLU A 315 -11.96 11.65 5.08
CA GLU A 315 -13.04 12.31 5.83
C GLU A 315 -14.33 12.41 5.00
N LYS A 316 -14.23 12.78 3.73
CA LYS A 316 -15.35 12.88 2.79
C LYS A 316 -16.07 11.52 2.59
N HIS A 317 -15.36 10.41 2.76
CA HIS A 317 -15.88 9.06 2.54
C HIS A 317 -16.23 8.31 3.83
N LYS A 318 -16.07 8.92 5.00
CA LYS A 318 -16.53 8.35 6.27
C LYS A 318 -18.04 8.19 6.29
N THR A 319 -18.49 7.06 6.82
CA THR A 319 -19.88 6.91 7.22
C THR A 319 -20.11 7.61 8.56
N THR A 320 -21.11 8.48 8.62
CA THR A 320 -21.58 9.02 9.90
C THR A 320 -22.46 7.95 10.54
N PRO A 321 -22.29 7.61 11.84
CA PRO A 321 -23.24 6.73 12.51
C PRO A 321 -24.65 7.31 12.36
N GLU A 322 -25.61 6.49 11.90
CA GLU A 322 -27.01 6.90 11.95
C GLU A 322 -27.36 7.26 13.41
N ALA A 323 -27.92 8.45 13.61
CA ALA A 323 -28.43 8.80 14.92
C ALA A 323 -29.43 7.71 15.36
N PRO A 324 -29.39 7.23 16.62
CA PRO A 324 -30.32 6.24 17.07
C PRO A 324 -31.73 6.77 16.81
N ALA A 325 -32.56 5.97 16.14
CA ALA A 325 -33.95 6.31 15.90
C ALA A 325 -34.61 6.55 17.28
N GLU A 326 -35.14 7.78 17.50
CA GLU A 326 -35.85 8.17 18.70
C GLU A 326 -37.16 7.33 18.89
#